data_00f2ad3531ab630763681ce95e55d76b
#
_entry.id   00f2ad3531ab630763681ce95e55d76b
#
_cell.length_a   1.000
_cell.length_b   1.000
_cell.length_c   1.000
_cell.angle_alpha   90.00
_cell.angle_beta   90.00
_cell.angle_gamma   90.00
#
_symmetry.space_group_name_H-M   'P 1'
#
loop_
_entity.id
_entity.type
_entity.pdbx_description
1 polymer ?
#
loop_
_entity_poly.entity_id
_entity_poly.type
_entity_poly.pdbx_seq_one_letter_code
_entity_poly.pdbx_strand_id
1 'polypeptide(L)'
;DFNGLTPPWDDNMVYSFHKYWSANNEGSIDWVLKIREEHNVPLWMGESGENSNVWFRDAIKLFEDNKIGWSWWPMKRIETIVAPYSIKFSDGYKSILNYWRGNISKPSVDKAYSIMMDLAASSNSLNCDYQKDVHDAQIRQVATDETIPFKNHEIPGVINMSDYDMGRSGYAYYDVDDA
;
A
#
# COMPACT_ATOMS: atom_id res chain seq x y z
N ASP A 1 6.33 -6.20 19.11
CA ASP A 1 7.08 -6.56 20.32
C ASP A 1 7.40 -8.05 20.30
N PHE A 2 8.69 -8.40 20.23
CA PHE A 2 9.18 -9.81 20.20
C PHE A 2 9.67 -10.27 21.56
N ASN A 3 9.25 -9.62 22.64
CA ASN A 3 9.52 -10.10 24.00
C ASN A 3 8.93 -11.51 24.16
N GLY A 4 9.79 -12.49 24.39
CA GLY A 4 9.40 -13.89 24.51
C GLY A 4 9.38 -14.69 23.21
N LEU A 5 9.94 -14.14 22.11
CA LEU A 5 10.19 -14.93 20.92
C LEU A 5 11.18 -16.04 21.26
N THR A 6 10.78 -17.26 20.99
CA THR A 6 11.67 -18.41 21.14
C THR A 6 12.66 -18.48 19.99
N PRO A 7 13.88 -19.05 20.21
CA PRO A 7 14.76 -19.37 19.11
C PRO A 7 14.05 -20.22 18.05
N PRO A 8 14.47 -20.13 16.76
CA PRO A 8 13.87 -20.92 15.71
C PRO A 8 13.95 -22.41 16.05
N TRP A 9 12.83 -23.08 15.87
CA TRP A 9 12.70 -24.52 16.09
C TRP A 9 12.75 -25.35 14.78
N ASP A 10 12.88 -24.65 13.63
CA ASP A 10 12.98 -25.23 12.30
C ASP A 10 13.95 -24.38 11.46
N ASP A 11 14.75 -25.01 10.62
CA ASP A 11 15.75 -24.34 9.77
C ASP A 11 15.13 -23.53 8.61
N ASN A 12 13.85 -23.73 8.32
CA ASN A 12 13.11 -23.01 7.28
C ASN A 12 12.22 -21.89 7.85
N MET A 13 12.46 -21.42 9.05
CA MET A 13 11.71 -20.33 9.65
C MET A 13 12.13 -18.98 9.09
N VAL A 14 11.14 -18.10 8.97
CA VAL A 14 11.30 -16.67 8.69
C VAL A 14 10.56 -15.90 9.78
N TYR A 15 11.17 -14.87 10.34
CA TYR A 15 10.47 -14.00 11.28
C TYR A 15 9.80 -12.83 10.54
N SER A 16 8.48 -12.72 10.75
CA SER A 16 7.67 -11.66 10.15
C SER A 16 7.36 -10.56 11.18
N PHE A 17 7.40 -9.31 10.72
CA PHE A 17 7.02 -8.15 11.50
C PHE A 17 6.18 -7.19 10.66
N HIS A 18 5.53 -6.21 11.32
CA HIS A 18 4.80 -5.12 10.66
C HIS A 18 5.45 -3.80 10.98
N LYS A 19 5.42 -2.86 10.02
CA LYS A 19 5.91 -1.51 10.20
C LYS A 19 4.94 -0.52 9.56
N TYR A 20 4.44 0.42 10.38
CA TYR A 20 3.55 1.50 9.96
C TYR A 20 4.00 2.83 10.55
N TRP A 21 3.85 3.90 9.81
CA TRP A 21 3.92 5.32 10.21
C TRP A 21 5.16 5.77 10.99
N SER A 22 6.10 4.91 11.24
CA SER A 22 7.37 5.28 11.86
C SER A 22 8.36 5.80 10.82
N ALA A 23 9.38 6.52 11.25
CA ALA A 23 10.44 7.01 10.37
C ALA A 23 11.10 5.88 9.57
N ASN A 24 11.49 6.15 8.32
CA ASN A 24 12.15 5.19 7.43
C ASN A 24 13.67 5.33 7.49
N ASN A 25 14.23 4.97 8.65
CA ASN A 25 15.67 4.95 8.89
C ASN A 25 16.08 3.66 9.62
N GLU A 26 17.37 3.37 9.66
CA GLU A 26 17.91 2.15 10.28
C GLU A 26 17.51 2.03 11.75
N GLY A 27 17.48 3.13 12.51
CA GLY A 27 17.06 3.11 13.92
C GLY A 27 15.63 2.57 14.12
N SER A 28 14.75 2.73 13.15
CA SER A 28 13.37 2.22 13.22
C SER A 28 13.26 0.70 13.06
N ILE A 29 14.26 0.04 12.48
CA ILE A 29 14.34 -1.40 12.25
C ILE A 29 15.48 -2.10 12.98
N ASP A 30 16.31 -1.37 13.73
CA ASP A 30 17.46 -1.91 14.47
C ASP A 30 17.10 -3.12 15.34
N TRP A 31 15.94 -3.09 15.97
CA TRP A 31 15.44 -4.17 16.80
C TRP A 31 15.18 -5.47 16.03
N VAL A 32 14.68 -5.44 14.78
CA VAL A 32 14.51 -6.65 13.96
C VAL A 32 15.83 -7.12 13.38
N LEU A 33 16.73 -6.20 13.05
CA LEU A 33 18.08 -6.55 12.59
C LEU A 33 18.86 -7.31 13.68
N LYS A 34 18.75 -6.90 14.94
CA LYS A 34 19.33 -7.61 16.09
C LYS A 34 18.76 -9.02 16.23
N ILE A 35 17.46 -9.20 16.06
CA ILE A 35 16.81 -10.54 16.07
C ILE A 35 17.37 -11.42 14.95
N ARG A 36 17.55 -10.88 13.74
CA ARG A 36 18.16 -11.61 12.63
C ARG A 36 19.57 -12.08 12.98
N GLU A 37 20.39 -11.20 13.56
CA GLU A 37 21.75 -11.54 13.97
C GLU A 37 21.79 -12.58 15.10
N GLU A 38 20.97 -12.42 16.12
CA GLU A 38 20.90 -13.31 17.28
C GLU A 38 20.46 -14.73 16.90
N HIS A 39 19.46 -14.85 16.03
CA HIS A 39 18.86 -16.13 15.69
C HIS A 39 19.29 -16.67 14.32
N ASN A 40 20.06 -15.93 13.54
CA ASN A 40 20.47 -16.30 12.17
C ASN A 40 19.29 -16.69 11.28
N VAL A 41 18.21 -15.90 11.28
CA VAL A 41 16.97 -16.16 10.53
C VAL A 41 16.69 -15.05 9.53
N PRO A 42 16.09 -15.35 8.36
CA PRO A 42 15.59 -14.33 7.45
C PRO A 42 14.46 -13.52 8.10
N LEU A 43 14.32 -12.26 7.65
CA LEU A 43 13.24 -11.38 8.05
C LEU A 43 12.27 -11.15 6.89
N TRP A 44 11.01 -10.97 7.23
CA TRP A 44 9.95 -10.61 6.31
C TRP A 44 9.09 -9.50 6.90
N MET A 45 8.99 -8.36 6.22
CA MET A 45 8.03 -7.33 6.57
C MET A 45 6.66 -7.76 6.00
N GLY A 46 5.85 -8.38 6.87
CA GLY A 46 4.61 -9.05 6.49
C GLY A 46 3.45 -8.13 6.19
N GLU A 47 3.49 -6.89 6.74
CA GLU A 47 2.44 -5.90 6.53
C GLU A 47 2.97 -4.48 6.74
N SER A 48 2.75 -3.61 5.75
CA SER A 48 3.06 -2.18 5.80
C SER A 48 2.24 -1.45 4.75
N GLY A 49 2.06 -0.14 4.90
CA GLY A 49 1.31 0.68 3.95
C GLY A 49 0.53 1.81 4.61
N GLU A 50 -0.59 2.21 3.98
CA GLU A 50 -1.53 3.22 4.46
C GLU A 50 -0.87 4.58 4.78
N ASN A 51 0.03 5.04 3.92
CA ASN A 51 0.77 6.29 4.07
C ASN A 51 0.94 7.01 2.72
N SER A 52 1.82 8.01 2.64
CA SER A 52 2.15 8.75 1.42
C SER A 52 3.04 7.94 0.47
N ASN A 53 3.09 8.33 -0.80
CA ASN A 53 3.98 7.74 -1.79
C ASN A 53 5.46 7.88 -1.43
N VAL A 54 5.85 9.01 -0.82
CA VAL A 54 7.22 9.22 -0.31
C VAL A 54 7.55 8.20 0.76
N TRP A 55 6.65 8.03 1.73
CA TRP A 55 6.84 7.06 2.80
C TRP A 55 6.93 5.62 2.26
N PHE A 56 6.12 5.26 1.25
CA PHE A 56 6.15 3.93 0.62
C PHE A 56 7.51 3.65 -0.01
N ARG A 57 7.97 4.57 -0.83
CA ARG A 57 9.28 4.47 -1.49
C ARG A 57 10.41 4.29 -0.47
N ASP A 58 10.43 5.11 0.57
CA ASP A 58 11.51 5.11 1.55
C ASP A 58 11.47 3.88 2.46
N ALA A 59 10.27 3.40 2.82
CA ALA A 59 10.12 2.15 3.58
C ALA A 59 10.60 0.94 2.77
N ILE A 60 10.19 0.82 1.50
CA ILE A 60 10.60 -0.28 0.64
C ILE A 60 12.12 -0.24 0.42
N LYS A 61 12.67 0.95 0.14
CA LYS A 61 14.12 1.10 -0.01
C LYS A 61 14.86 0.68 1.25
N LEU A 62 14.40 1.07 2.43
CA LEU A 62 14.99 0.65 3.70
C LEU A 62 14.99 -0.88 3.86
N PHE A 63 13.90 -1.55 3.49
CA PHE A 63 13.82 -3.01 3.56
C PHE A 63 14.76 -3.68 2.56
N GLU A 64 14.77 -3.25 1.30
CA GLU A 64 15.62 -3.83 0.26
C GLU A 64 17.11 -3.63 0.53
N ASP A 65 17.52 -2.43 0.98
CA ASP A 65 18.90 -2.13 1.38
C ASP A 65 19.36 -3.05 2.53
N ASN A 66 18.45 -3.46 3.42
CA ASN A 66 18.71 -4.38 4.52
C ASN A 66 18.39 -5.85 4.20
N LYS A 67 18.10 -6.20 2.95
CA LYS A 67 17.79 -7.57 2.49
C LYS A 67 16.60 -8.17 3.26
N ILE A 68 15.58 -7.39 3.52
CA ILE A 68 14.31 -7.78 4.13
C ILE A 68 13.29 -7.90 3.01
N GLY A 69 12.69 -9.08 2.84
CA GLY A 69 11.55 -9.24 1.96
C GLY A 69 10.32 -8.52 2.52
N TRP A 70 9.42 -8.08 1.64
CA TRP A 70 8.27 -7.29 2.05
C TRP A 70 6.98 -7.65 1.31
N SER A 71 5.84 -7.39 1.96
CA SER A 71 4.50 -7.37 1.37
C SER A 71 3.77 -6.10 1.78
N TRP A 72 2.91 -5.62 0.89
CA TRP A 72 2.25 -4.32 1.06
C TRP A 72 0.76 -4.46 1.35
N TRP A 73 0.25 -3.65 2.25
CA TRP A 73 -1.15 -3.58 2.64
C TRP A 73 -1.75 -2.20 2.34
N PRO A 74 -2.91 -2.15 1.66
CA PRO A 74 -3.45 -3.23 0.84
C PRO A 74 -3.02 -3.10 -0.64
N MET A 75 -3.05 -4.19 -1.38
CA MET A 75 -2.92 -4.15 -2.84
C MET A 75 -4.15 -3.50 -3.49
N LYS A 76 -5.32 -3.69 -2.86
CA LYS A 76 -6.63 -3.29 -3.37
C LYS A 76 -7.59 -2.99 -2.22
N ARG A 77 -8.30 -1.84 -2.31
CA ARG A 77 -9.27 -1.42 -1.29
C ARG A 77 -10.40 -0.62 -1.93
N ILE A 78 -11.55 -0.58 -1.27
CA ILE A 78 -12.69 0.24 -1.70
C ILE A 78 -12.37 1.72 -1.43
N GLU A 79 -12.54 2.56 -2.47
CA GLU A 79 -12.32 4.02 -2.44
C GLU A 79 -11.04 4.44 -1.69
N THR A 80 -9.91 4.01 -2.21
CA THR A 80 -8.60 4.31 -1.63
C THR A 80 -7.73 5.12 -2.58
N ILE A 81 -6.84 5.92 -2.02
CA ILE A 81 -5.75 6.60 -2.74
C ILE A 81 -4.37 6.09 -2.31
N VAL A 82 -4.32 5.10 -1.40
CA VAL A 82 -3.08 4.57 -0.82
C VAL A 82 -2.81 3.10 -1.20
N ALA A 83 -3.50 2.59 -2.21
CA ALA A 83 -3.29 1.26 -2.76
C ALA A 83 -3.20 1.34 -4.29
N PRO A 84 -2.49 0.42 -4.96
CA PRO A 84 -2.40 0.38 -6.43
C PRO A 84 -3.76 0.29 -7.14
N TYR A 85 -4.76 -0.32 -6.50
CA TYR A 85 -6.09 -0.47 -7.08
C TYR A 85 -7.19 0.01 -6.14
N SER A 86 -8.04 0.91 -6.63
CA SER A 86 -9.22 1.40 -5.92
C SER A 86 -10.50 0.79 -6.51
N ILE A 87 -11.27 0.10 -5.67
CA ILE A 87 -12.57 -0.49 -6.05
C ILE A 87 -13.64 0.56 -5.87
N LYS A 88 -14.51 0.76 -6.85
CA LYS A 88 -15.63 1.69 -6.76
C LYS A 88 -16.66 1.23 -5.74
N PHE A 89 -17.07 2.13 -4.87
CA PHE A 89 -18.04 1.88 -3.82
C PHE A 89 -19.47 1.97 -4.38
N SER A 90 -20.05 0.84 -4.79
CA SER A 90 -21.38 0.81 -5.37
C SER A 90 -22.49 1.09 -4.36
N ASP A 91 -23.60 1.69 -4.80
CA ASP A 91 -24.77 1.93 -3.96
C ASP A 91 -25.41 0.61 -3.48
N GLY A 92 -25.28 -0.45 -4.28
CA GLY A 92 -25.67 -1.80 -3.86
C GLY A 92 -24.91 -2.21 -2.60
N TYR A 93 -23.58 -2.14 -2.61
CA TYR A 93 -22.78 -2.53 -1.45
C TYR A 93 -23.00 -1.58 -0.26
N LYS A 94 -23.18 -0.27 -0.49
CA LYS A 94 -23.59 0.68 0.56
C LYS A 94 -24.88 0.23 1.25
N SER A 95 -25.84 -0.31 0.50
CA SER A 95 -27.09 -0.82 1.08
C SER A 95 -26.87 -2.03 2.00
N ILE A 96 -25.95 -2.94 1.65
CA ILE A 96 -25.58 -4.07 2.52
C ILE A 96 -24.94 -3.57 3.82
N LEU A 97 -24.02 -2.60 3.74
CA LEU A 97 -23.42 -2.01 4.94
C LEU A 97 -24.46 -1.31 5.83
N ASN A 98 -25.42 -0.62 5.22
CA ASN A 98 -26.51 0.02 5.97
C ASN A 98 -27.41 -1.02 6.67
N TYR A 99 -27.66 -2.15 6.04
CA TYR A 99 -28.35 -3.27 6.69
C TYR A 99 -27.54 -3.79 7.89
N TRP A 100 -26.24 -4.04 7.75
CA TRP A 100 -25.40 -4.53 8.86
C TRP A 100 -25.30 -3.53 10.03
N ARG A 101 -25.43 -2.23 9.73
CA ARG A 101 -25.50 -1.16 10.74
C ARG A 101 -26.89 -0.99 11.37
N GLY A 102 -27.88 -1.75 10.94
CA GLY A 102 -29.27 -1.64 11.44
C GLY A 102 -30.06 -0.44 10.89
N ASN A 103 -29.56 0.23 9.86
CA ASN A 103 -30.19 1.45 9.32
C ASN A 103 -31.34 1.15 8.34
N ILE A 104 -31.37 -0.05 7.76
CA ILE A 104 -32.44 -0.47 6.84
C ILE A 104 -32.83 -1.92 7.11
N SER A 105 -34.02 -2.32 6.61
CA SER A 105 -34.49 -3.70 6.68
C SER A 105 -33.63 -4.66 5.85
N LYS A 106 -33.66 -5.95 6.25
CA LYS A 106 -32.91 -7.02 5.58
C LYS A 106 -33.31 -7.11 4.09
N PRO A 107 -32.36 -7.05 3.16
CA PRO A 107 -32.62 -7.29 1.74
C PRO A 107 -33.04 -8.74 1.50
N SER A 108 -33.69 -9.03 0.36
CA SER A 108 -33.92 -10.41 -0.08
C SER A 108 -32.57 -11.11 -0.35
N VAL A 109 -32.57 -12.44 -0.26
CA VAL A 109 -31.38 -13.26 -0.52
C VAL A 109 -30.86 -13.02 -1.93
N ASP A 110 -31.75 -13.02 -2.94
CA ASP A 110 -31.36 -12.82 -4.33
C ASP A 110 -30.74 -11.45 -4.57
N LYS A 111 -31.31 -10.40 -3.96
CA LYS A 111 -30.76 -9.06 -4.05
C LYS A 111 -29.39 -8.95 -3.37
N ALA A 112 -29.23 -9.52 -2.18
CA ALA A 112 -27.97 -9.53 -1.47
C ALA A 112 -26.90 -10.30 -2.27
N TYR A 113 -27.26 -11.45 -2.83
CA TYR A 113 -26.37 -12.25 -3.68
C TYR A 113 -25.93 -11.47 -4.92
N SER A 114 -26.86 -10.86 -5.66
CA SER A 114 -26.52 -10.04 -6.83
C SER A 114 -25.55 -8.92 -6.47
N ILE A 115 -25.81 -8.18 -5.39
CA ILE A 115 -24.93 -7.09 -4.93
C ILE A 115 -23.50 -7.59 -4.60
N MET A 116 -23.39 -8.74 -3.93
CA MET A 116 -22.10 -9.30 -3.60
C MET A 116 -21.34 -9.81 -4.82
N MET A 117 -22.06 -10.34 -5.82
CA MET A 117 -21.47 -10.72 -7.11
C MET A 117 -21.01 -9.50 -7.91
N ASP A 118 -21.76 -8.39 -7.88
CA ASP A 118 -21.37 -7.12 -8.49
C ASP A 118 -20.11 -6.55 -7.83
N LEU A 119 -20.00 -6.65 -6.50
CA LEU A 119 -18.78 -6.26 -5.77
C LEU A 119 -17.59 -7.14 -6.18
N ALA A 120 -17.78 -8.45 -6.27
CA ALA A 120 -16.76 -9.37 -6.73
C ALA A 120 -16.27 -9.04 -8.15
N ALA A 121 -17.21 -8.75 -9.07
CA ALA A 121 -16.89 -8.31 -10.42
C ALA A 121 -16.14 -6.97 -10.43
N SER A 122 -16.56 -6.00 -9.62
CA SER A 122 -15.89 -4.69 -9.47
C SER A 122 -14.49 -4.81 -8.88
N SER A 123 -14.22 -5.88 -8.15
CA SER A 123 -12.89 -6.17 -7.57
C SER A 123 -11.89 -6.75 -8.57
N ASN A 124 -12.32 -7.07 -9.79
CA ASN A 124 -11.38 -7.43 -10.85
C ASN A 124 -10.48 -6.21 -11.16
N SER A 125 -9.18 -6.41 -11.27
CA SER A 125 -8.21 -5.32 -11.51
C SER A 125 -8.52 -4.49 -12.77
N LEU A 126 -9.14 -5.10 -13.79
CA LEU A 126 -9.56 -4.39 -15.01
C LEU A 126 -10.73 -3.43 -14.79
N ASN A 127 -11.47 -3.58 -13.68
CA ASN A 127 -12.61 -2.74 -13.31
C ASN A 127 -12.29 -1.75 -12.18
N CYS A 128 -11.09 -1.83 -11.62
CA CYS A 128 -10.61 -0.90 -10.59
C CYS A 128 -10.01 0.36 -11.21
N ASP A 129 -10.03 1.46 -10.45
CA ASP A 129 -9.21 2.62 -10.79
C ASP A 129 -7.75 2.31 -10.40
N TYR A 130 -6.86 2.35 -11.39
CA TYR A 130 -5.44 2.08 -11.18
C TYR A 130 -4.72 3.35 -10.74
N GLN A 131 -4.14 3.31 -9.55
CA GLN A 131 -3.34 4.38 -8.95
C GLN A 131 -1.88 4.19 -9.37
N LYS A 132 -1.55 4.72 -10.56
CA LYS A 132 -0.23 4.49 -11.16
C LYS A 132 0.91 5.13 -10.38
N ASP A 133 0.66 6.23 -9.71
CA ASP A 133 1.60 6.95 -8.86
C ASP A 133 1.96 6.16 -7.60
N VAL A 134 0.97 5.51 -6.97
CA VAL A 134 1.20 4.60 -5.84
C VAL A 134 2.07 3.42 -6.27
N HIS A 135 1.73 2.78 -7.38
CA HIS A 135 2.53 1.66 -7.90
C HIS A 135 3.95 2.09 -8.31
N ASP A 136 4.07 3.26 -8.92
CA ASP A 136 5.35 3.85 -9.31
C ASP A 136 6.26 4.10 -8.10
N ALA A 137 5.71 4.64 -7.02
CA ALA A 137 6.43 4.88 -5.76
C ALA A 137 6.93 3.57 -5.11
N GLN A 138 6.13 2.51 -5.20
CA GLN A 138 6.47 1.20 -4.63
C GLN A 138 7.52 0.42 -5.44
N ILE A 139 7.65 0.67 -6.73
CA ILE A 139 8.49 -0.14 -7.62
C ILE A 139 9.61 0.70 -8.26
N ARG A 140 9.26 1.62 -9.18
CA ARG A 140 10.26 2.33 -9.97
C ARG A 140 11.07 3.32 -9.14
N GLN A 141 10.41 4.12 -8.31
CA GLN A 141 11.08 5.15 -7.52
C GLN A 141 12.00 4.59 -6.42
N VAL A 142 11.86 3.32 -6.07
CA VAL A 142 12.80 2.64 -5.16
C VAL A 142 14.17 2.48 -5.81
N ALA A 143 14.21 2.24 -7.11
CA ALA A 143 15.41 1.91 -7.86
C ALA A 143 16.03 3.09 -8.64
N THR A 144 15.28 4.21 -8.81
CA THR A 144 15.74 5.32 -9.66
C THR A 144 15.21 6.68 -9.18
N ASP A 145 15.97 7.73 -9.47
CA ASP A 145 15.58 9.13 -9.29
C ASP A 145 15.01 9.75 -10.58
N GLU A 146 14.84 8.95 -11.64
CA GLU A 146 14.26 9.41 -12.90
C GLU A 146 12.85 9.95 -12.71
N THR A 147 12.58 11.11 -13.29
CA THR A 147 11.26 11.74 -13.32
C THR A 147 10.57 11.39 -14.64
N ILE A 148 9.31 10.99 -14.57
CA ILE A 148 8.48 10.69 -15.73
C ILE A 148 7.15 11.45 -15.68
N PRO A 149 6.58 11.85 -16.83
CA PRO A 149 5.31 12.55 -16.87
C PRO A 149 4.17 11.72 -16.27
N PHE A 150 3.35 12.35 -15.41
CA PHE A 150 2.10 11.73 -14.95
C PHE A 150 1.15 11.48 -16.13
N LYS A 151 1.05 12.44 -17.04
CA LYS A 151 0.38 12.32 -18.33
C LYS A 151 0.93 13.34 -19.34
N ASN A 152 0.66 13.11 -20.62
CA ASN A 152 0.96 14.10 -21.64
C ASN A 152 -0.04 15.26 -21.56
N HIS A 153 0.47 16.48 -21.59
CA HIS A 153 -0.32 17.71 -21.66
C HIS A 153 -0.22 18.33 -23.05
N GLU A 154 -1.35 18.86 -23.52
CA GLU A 154 -1.40 19.61 -24.79
C GLU A 154 -1.58 21.11 -24.49
N ILE A 155 -0.87 21.97 -25.24
CA ILE A 155 -0.95 23.42 -25.13
C ILE A 155 -1.32 23.97 -26.51
N PRO A 156 -2.42 24.77 -26.60
CA PRO A 156 -3.26 25.27 -25.50
C PRO A 156 -4.21 24.21 -24.93
N GLY A 157 -4.41 24.21 -23.60
CA GLY A 157 -5.27 23.26 -22.91
C GLY A 157 -5.41 23.58 -21.43
N VAL A 158 -6.17 22.72 -20.71
CA VAL A 158 -6.31 22.79 -19.25
C VAL A 158 -5.38 21.77 -18.61
N ILE A 159 -4.53 22.23 -17.71
CA ILE A 159 -3.63 21.41 -16.92
C ILE A 159 -4.09 21.47 -15.45
N ASN A 160 -4.40 20.31 -14.86
CA ASN A 160 -4.67 20.25 -13.43
C ASN A 160 -3.33 20.27 -12.67
N MET A 161 -3.25 21.05 -11.61
CA MET A 161 -2.02 21.20 -10.83
C MET A 161 -1.64 19.88 -10.10
N SER A 162 -2.59 18.96 -9.92
CA SER A 162 -2.34 17.63 -9.39
C SER A 162 -1.69 16.65 -10.38
N ASP A 163 -1.60 17.02 -11.67
CA ASP A 163 -1.01 16.16 -12.71
C ASP A 163 0.50 16.43 -12.87
N TYR A 164 1.21 16.69 -11.77
CA TYR A 164 2.67 16.86 -11.78
C TYR A 164 3.40 15.53 -12.04
N ASP A 165 4.66 15.61 -12.41
CA ASP A 165 5.47 14.47 -12.78
C ASP A 165 5.61 13.45 -11.64
N MET A 166 5.70 12.17 -11.99
CA MET A 166 5.98 11.08 -11.04
C MET A 166 7.48 10.96 -10.81
N GLY A 167 7.88 10.90 -9.55
CA GLY A 167 9.27 10.81 -9.12
C GLY A 167 9.40 11.21 -7.66
N ARG A 168 10.63 11.17 -7.15
CA ARG A 168 10.95 11.53 -5.77
C ARG A 168 10.77 13.03 -5.51
N SER A 169 10.47 13.37 -4.24
CA SER A 169 10.65 14.72 -3.72
C SER A 169 12.09 15.20 -3.94
N GLY A 170 12.25 16.45 -4.35
CA GLY A 170 13.53 17.03 -4.75
C GLY A 170 13.93 16.80 -6.22
N TYR A 171 13.20 15.96 -6.96
CA TYR A 171 13.41 15.67 -8.40
C TYR A 171 12.16 16.01 -9.23
N ALA A 172 11.04 15.37 -8.97
CA ALA A 172 9.80 15.60 -9.70
C ALA A 172 8.96 16.76 -9.12
N TYR A 173 9.06 16.96 -7.84
CA TYR A 173 8.40 18.03 -7.08
C TYR A 173 9.22 18.34 -5.83
N TYR A 174 8.84 19.36 -5.09
CA TYR A 174 9.43 19.67 -3.79
C TYR A 174 8.33 19.80 -2.74
N ASP A 175 8.44 19.01 -1.68
CA ASP A 175 7.61 19.11 -0.49
C ASP A 175 8.48 19.52 0.70
N VAL A 176 7.96 20.40 1.55
CA VAL A 176 8.64 20.86 2.77
C VAL A 176 8.33 19.99 3.97
N ASP A 177 7.27 19.19 3.88
CA ASP A 177 6.86 18.27 4.94
C ASP A 177 7.15 16.83 4.50
N ASP A 178 8.25 16.28 4.98
CA ASP A 178 8.60 14.86 4.86
C ASP A 178 7.71 14.04 5.81
N ALA A 179 6.40 14.04 5.59
CA ALA A 179 5.45 13.33 6.45
C ALA A 179 5.29 11.87 6.07
#